data_a3dd3a0eba9d244d30174cf1a543e832
#
_entry.id   a3dd3a0eba9d244d30174cf1a543e832
#
_cell.length_a   1.000
_cell.length_b   1.000
_cell.length_c   1.000
_cell.angle_alpha   90.00
_cell.angle_beta   90.00
_cell.angle_gamma   90.00
#
_symmetry.space_group_name_H-M   'P 1'
#
loop_
_entity.id
_entity.type
_entity.pdbx_description
1 polymer ?
#
loop_
_entity_poly.entity_id
_entity_poly.type
_entity_poly.pdbx_seq_one_letter_code
_entity_poly.pdbx_strand_id
1 'polypeptide(L)'
;MDTLSHALWGRGLFGYKGKPYWSLFFGVVPDLFSFGIYFLINIFNKSNSEVRVSIETELPNYVYSLYDITHSLVIALIFVLVVYFFINNKLAFAMLAWPFHIVLDFPFHTAEFFPTPILWPLYDVRFDGVSWSTPLVWFSNIGGIIFLYLYRFIKNKKSN
;
A
#
# COMPACT_ATOMS: atom_id res chain seq x y z
N MET A 1 -4.07 -1.91 5.41
CA MET A 1 -5.05 -0.81 5.70
C MET A 1 -5.91 -0.54 4.47
N ASP A 2 -6.82 0.49 4.47
CA ASP A 2 -7.48 0.86 3.22
C ASP A 2 -6.52 1.62 2.28
N THR A 3 -6.69 1.43 0.98
CA THR A 3 -5.81 1.99 -0.06
C THR A 3 -5.70 3.51 -0.02
N LEU A 4 -6.77 4.23 0.37
CA LEU A 4 -6.75 5.70 0.48
C LEU A 4 -5.86 6.14 1.65
N SER A 5 -5.91 5.45 2.78
CA SER A 5 -5.01 5.71 3.92
C SER A 5 -3.55 5.57 3.53
N HIS A 6 -3.18 4.51 2.79
CA HIS A 6 -1.82 4.33 2.27
C HIS A 6 -1.38 5.47 1.34
N ALA A 7 -2.28 5.93 0.45
CA ALA A 7 -2.02 7.09 -0.39
C ALA A 7 -1.70 8.34 0.42
N LEU A 8 -2.54 8.63 1.43
CA LEU A 8 -2.40 9.80 2.28
C LEU A 8 -1.15 9.74 3.16
N TRP A 9 -0.85 8.60 3.78
CA TRP A 9 0.39 8.39 4.51
C TRP A 9 1.61 8.58 3.60
N GLY A 10 1.61 7.95 2.43
CA GLY A 10 2.69 8.06 1.45
C GLY A 10 2.95 9.52 1.06
N ARG A 11 1.90 10.26 0.68
CA ARG A 11 2.00 11.68 0.33
C ARG A 11 2.47 12.54 1.51
N GLY A 12 1.90 12.34 2.69
CA GLY A 12 2.20 13.14 3.88
C GLY A 12 3.64 12.94 4.38
N LEU A 13 4.16 11.70 4.34
CA LEU A 13 5.50 11.37 4.82
C LEU A 13 6.59 11.63 3.78
N PHE A 14 6.35 11.31 2.50
CA PHE A 14 7.40 11.27 1.49
C PHE A 14 7.19 12.26 0.33
N GLY A 15 6.03 12.95 0.26
CA GLY A 15 5.73 13.89 -0.83
C GLY A 15 6.41 15.26 -0.73
N TYR A 16 6.94 15.62 0.42
CA TYR A 16 7.43 16.98 0.70
C TYR A 16 8.74 17.35 0.01
N LYS A 17 9.47 16.39 -0.54
CA LYS A 17 10.71 16.65 -1.31
C LYS A 17 10.45 16.90 -2.80
N GLY A 18 9.29 17.38 -3.18
CA GLY A 18 8.97 17.81 -4.54
C GLY A 18 8.39 16.73 -5.46
N LYS A 19 7.96 15.59 -4.90
CA LYS A 19 7.35 14.49 -5.67
C LYS A 19 6.03 13.99 -5.04
N PRO A 20 5.04 14.87 -4.73
CA PRO A 20 3.84 14.51 -3.96
C PRO A 20 2.94 13.48 -4.67
N TYR A 21 2.82 13.56 -5.99
CA TYR A 21 2.00 12.62 -6.77
C TYR A 21 2.65 11.24 -6.87
N TRP A 22 4.00 11.19 -6.97
CA TRP A 22 4.72 9.92 -6.97
C TRP A 22 4.63 9.21 -5.62
N SER A 23 4.76 9.94 -4.50
CA SER A 23 4.62 9.32 -3.18
C SER A 23 3.19 8.84 -2.88
N LEU A 24 2.17 9.56 -3.39
CA LEU A 24 0.79 9.08 -3.36
C LEU A 24 0.64 7.80 -4.17
N PHE A 25 1.16 7.78 -5.41
CA PHE A 25 1.11 6.62 -6.30
C PHE A 25 1.81 5.40 -5.66
N PHE A 26 3.04 5.55 -5.18
CA PHE A 26 3.76 4.45 -4.54
C PHE A 26 3.11 3.97 -3.23
N GLY A 27 2.34 4.83 -2.56
CA GLY A 27 1.53 4.43 -1.42
C GLY A 27 0.38 3.48 -1.78
N VAL A 28 -0.09 3.48 -3.03
CA VAL A 28 -1.20 2.60 -3.49
C VAL A 28 -0.74 1.47 -4.40
N VAL A 29 0.49 1.50 -4.88
CA VAL A 29 1.03 0.51 -5.84
C VAL A 29 0.80 -0.93 -5.41
N PRO A 30 1.06 -1.35 -4.15
CA PRO A 30 0.84 -2.73 -3.75
C PRO A 30 -0.59 -3.21 -3.98
N ASP A 31 -1.57 -2.45 -3.52
CA ASP A 31 -2.99 -2.74 -3.68
C ASP A 31 -3.44 -2.68 -5.15
N LEU A 32 -2.95 -1.66 -5.87
CA LEU A 32 -3.32 -1.44 -7.25
C LEU A 32 -2.88 -2.60 -8.16
N PHE A 33 -1.68 -3.12 -7.95
CA PHE A 33 -1.15 -4.22 -8.76
C PHE A 33 -1.64 -5.60 -8.32
N SER A 34 -2.13 -5.77 -7.11
CA SER A 34 -2.77 -7.02 -6.67
C SER A 34 -4.27 -6.98 -6.94
N PHE A 35 -5.02 -6.22 -6.16
CA PHE A 35 -6.48 -6.16 -6.22
C PHE A 35 -7.00 -5.30 -7.38
N GLY A 36 -6.32 -4.22 -7.75
CA GLY A 36 -6.74 -3.34 -8.83
C GLY A 36 -6.82 -4.05 -10.17
N ILE A 37 -5.85 -4.91 -10.50
CA ILE A 37 -5.87 -5.75 -11.71
C ILE A 37 -7.07 -6.70 -11.68
N TYR A 38 -7.34 -7.33 -10.55
CA TYR A 38 -8.51 -8.19 -10.39
C TYR A 38 -9.82 -7.44 -10.62
N PHE A 39 -9.98 -6.25 -10.04
CA PHE A 39 -11.17 -5.43 -10.26
C PHE A 39 -11.33 -5.01 -11.71
N LEU A 40 -10.26 -4.60 -12.39
CA LEU A 40 -10.30 -4.23 -13.81
C LEU A 40 -10.74 -5.41 -14.68
N ILE A 41 -10.15 -6.59 -14.50
CA ILE A 41 -10.53 -7.79 -15.24
C ILE A 41 -12.01 -8.11 -15.03
N ASN A 42 -12.51 -8.02 -13.81
CA ASN A 42 -13.92 -8.28 -13.51
C ASN A 42 -14.88 -7.25 -14.13
N ILE A 43 -14.50 -5.97 -14.19
CA ILE A 43 -15.31 -4.94 -14.86
C ILE A 43 -15.44 -5.25 -16.35
N PHE A 44 -14.35 -5.61 -17.02
CA PHE A 44 -14.37 -5.95 -18.45
C PHE A 44 -15.12 -7.25 -18.73
N ASN A 45 -15.02 -8.25 -17.84
CA ASN A 45 -15.74 -9.51 -17.99
C ASN A 45 -17.25 -9.37 -17.70
N LYS A 46 -17.67 -8.50 -16.77
CA LYS A 46 -19.08 -8.20 -16.48
C LYS A 46 -19.82 -7.59 -17.68
N SER A 47 -19.13 -6.94 -18.59
CA SER A 47 -19.72 -6.42 -19.82
C SER A 47 -20.21 -7.54 -20.76
N ASN A 48 -19.78 -8.79 -20.56
CA ASN A 48 -20.07 -9.91 -21.44
C ASN A 48 -20.91 -11.04 -20.81
N SER A 49 -21.25 -10.98 -19.53
CA SER A 49 -22.09 -11.99 -18.88
C SER A 49 -22.72 -11.47 -17.60
N GLU A 50 -23.99 -11.82 -17.36
CA GLU A 50 -24.67 -11.65 -16.07
C GLU A 50 -24.05 -12.56 -15.00
N VAL A 51 -22.78 -12.34 -14.68
CA VAL A 51 -22.12 -13.07 -13.61
C VAL A 51 -22.47 -12.39 -12.30
N ARG A 52 -23.43 -12.97 -11.58
CA ARG A 52 -23.55 -12.78 -10.14
C ARG A 52 -22.19 -13.16 -9.54
N VAL A 53 -21.48 -12.17 -9.00
CA VAL A 53 -20.34 -12.43 -8.11
C VAL A 53 -20.92 -13.06 -6.86
N SER A 54 -20.93 -14.36 -6.79
CA SER A 54 -21.15 -15.07 -5.53
C SER A 54 -19.95 -14.76 -4.64
N ILE A 55 -20.22 -14.31 -3.43
CA ILE A 55 -19.23 -13.91 -2.40
C ILE A 55 -18.36 -15.12 -1.97
N GLU A 56 -18.60 -16.31 -2.50
CA GLU A 56 -17.97 -17.59 -2.16
C GLU A 56 -16.89 -18.05 -3.15
N THR A 57 -16.56 -17.29 -4.20
CA THR A 57 -15.49 -17.72 -5.11
C THR A 57 -14.13 -17.29 -4.56
N GLU A 58 -13.28 -18.27 -4.27
CA GLU A 58 -11.86 -18.05 -3.98
C GLU A 58 -11.24 -17.14 -5.06
N LEU A 59 -10.41 -16.20 -4.63
CA LEU A 59 -9.74 -15.31 -5.57
C LEU A 59 -8.79 -16.12 -6.47
N PRO A 60 -8.63 -15.73 -7.74
CA PRO A 60 -7.70 -16.41 -8.64
C PRO A 60 -6.25 -16.40 -8.09
N ASN A 61 -5.51 -17.49 -8.34
CA ASN A 61 -4.14 -17.65 -7.84
C ASN A 61 -3.20 -16.49 -8.19
N TYR A 62 -3.40 -15.84 -9.33
CA TYR A 62 -2.57 -14.70 -9.72
C TYR A 62 -2.69 -13.51 -8.77
N VAL A 63 -3.83 -13.33 -8.09
CA VAL A 63 -4.02 -12.26 -7.09
C VAL A 63 -3.09 -12.48 -5.91
N TYR A 64 -3.01 -13.72 -5.40
CA TYR A 64 -2.11 -14.09 -4.31
C TYR A 64 -0.64 -13.92 -4.72
N SER A 65 -0.27 -14.37 -5.92
CA SER A 65 1.09 -14.22 -6.44
C SER A 65 1.49 -12.75 -6.60
N LEU A 66 0.59 -11.90 -7.11
CA LEU A 66 0.83 -10.47 -7.24
C LEU A 66 0.90 -9.79 -5.87
N TYR A 67 0.04 -10.22 -4.93
CA TYR A 67 0.09 -9.73 -3.56
C TYR A 67 1.44 -10.04 -2.90
N ASP A 68 1.92 -11.27 -3.00
CA ASP A 68 3.21 -11.69 -2.42
C ASP A 68 4.38 -10.86 -2.97
N ILE A 69 4.39 -10.59 -4.28
CA ILE A 69 5.41 -9.75 -4.91
C ILE A 69 5.31 -8.30 -4.45
N THR A 70 4.10 -7.73 -4.47
CA THR A 70 3.91 -6.30 -4.22
C THR A 70 3.94 -5.93 -2.74
N HIS A 71 3.66 -6.89 -1.84
CA HIS A 71 3.72 -6.72 -0.39
C HIS A 71 4.98 -7.30 0.26
N SER A 72 6.01 -7.59 -0.56
CA SER A 72 7.33 -7.94 -0.07
C SER A 72 8.17 -6.70 0.21
N LEU A 73 8.61 -6.55 1.46
CA LEU A 73 9.55 -5.48 1.85
C LEU A 73 10.91 -5.65 1.16
N VAL A 74 11.34 -6.90 0.96
CA VAL A 74 12.61 -7.22 0.26
C VAL A 74 12.58 -6.68 -1.17
N ILE A 75 11.52 -6.99 -1.91
CA ILE A 75 11.34 -6.52 -3.29
C ILE A 75 11.23 -4.99 -3.33
N ALA A 76 10.38 -4.40 -2.48
CA ALA A 76 10.21 -2.96 -2.43
C ALA A 76 11.51 -2.22 -2.18
N LEU A 77 12.33 -2.68 -1.22
CA LEU A 77 13.63 -2.08 -0.93
C LEU A 77 14.64 -2.23 -2.07
N ILE A 78 14.68 -3.39 -2.76
CA ILE A 78 15.52 -3.56 -3.95
C ILE A 78 15.17 -2.51 -5.01
N PHE A 79 13.88 -2.33 -5.32
CA PHE A 79 13.43 -1.31 -6.28
C PHE A 79 13.78 0.11 -5.84
N VAL A 80 13.59 0.45 -4.57
CA VAL A 80 14.00 1.76 -4.02
C VAL A 80 15.49 1.99 -4.20
N LEU A 81 16.34 0.99 -3.91
CA LEU A 81 17.79 1.09 -4.06
C LEU A 81 18.21 1.24 -5.54
N VAL A 82 17.60 0.48 -6.44
CA VAL A 82 17.85 0.62 -7.88
C VAL A 82 17.49 2.03 -8.35
N VAL A 83 16.34 2.58 -7.97
CA VAL A 83 15.94 3.95 -8.32
C VAL A 83 16.87 4.98 -7.69
N TYR A 84 17.32 4.75 -6.47
CA TYR A 84 18.24 5.63 -5.75
C TYR A 84 19.60 5.74 -6.45
N PHE A 85 20.20 4.61 -6.81
CA PHE A 85 21.54 4.59 -7.39
C PHE A 85 21.59 4.92 -8.88
N PHE A 86 20.57 4.53 -9.64
CA PHE A 86 20.61 4.56 -11.11
C PHE A 86 19.69 5.58 -11.76
N ILE A 87 18.70 6.15 -11.01
CA ILE A 87 17.68 7.01 -11.64
C ILE A 87 17.63 8.39 -10.98
N ASN A 88 17.03 8.50 -9.78
CA ASN A 88 16.80 9.80 -9.13
C ASN A 88 16.53 9.67 -7.63
N ASN A 89 17.33 10.34 -6.82
CA ASN A 89 17.19 10.30 -5.35
C ASN A 89 15.85 10.88 -4.83
N LYS A 90 15.28 11.89 -5.49
CA LYS A 90 13.98 12.46 -5.09
C LYS A 90 12.84 11.49 -5.40
N LEU A 91 12.97 10.73 -6.50
CA LEU A 91 12.00 9.69 -6.85
C LEU A 91 12.13 8.50 -5.89
N ALA A 92 13.35 8.04 -5.60
CA ALA A 92 13.58 7.00 -4.61
C ALA A 92 13.02 7.36 -3.23
N PHE A 93 13.18 8.64 -2.81
CA PHE A 93 12.57 9.11 -1.57
C PHE A 93 11.04 9.05 -1.60
N ALA A 94 10.40 9.45 -2.69
CA ALA A 94 8.94 9.31 -2.84
C ALA A 94 8.51 7.84 -2.86
N MET A 95 9.34 6.97 -3.44
CA MET A 95 9.09 5.53 -3.53
C MET A 95 9.16 4.83 -2.16
N LEU A 96 9.74 5.43 -1.12
CA LEU A 96 9.68 4.93 0.26
C LEU A 96 8.24 4.78 0.79
N ALA A 97 7.26 5.40 0.13
CA ALA A 97 5.84 5.18 0.41
C ALA A 97 5.43 3.71 0.19
N TRP A 98 6.07 2.98 -0.73
CA TRP A 98 5.81 1.55 -0.96
C TRP A 98 6.27 0.66 0.21
N PRO A 99 7.55 0.61 0.62
CA PRO A 99 7.92 -0.16 1.80
C PRO A 99 7.19 0.29 3.07
N PHE A 100 6.85 1.57 3.20
CA PHE A 100 6.04 2.05 4.32
C PHE A 100 4.61 1.48 4.32
N HIS A 101 3.96 1.36 3.15
CA HIS A 101 2.68 0.67 3.00
C HIS A 101 2.76 -0.75 3.59
N ILE A 102 3.78 -1.52 3.19
CA ILE A 102 3.98 -2.91 3.63
C ILE A 102 4.18 -2.99 5.14
N VAL A 103 4.97 -2.07 5.72
CA VAL A 103 5.19 -1.99 7.17
C VAL A 103 3.90 -1.67 7.93
N LEU A 104 3.03 -0.82 7.36
CA LEU A 104 1.72 -0.55 7.96
C LEU A 104 0.78 -1.75 7.88
N ASP A 105 0.81 -2.52 6.78
CA ASP A 105 -0.08 -3.65 6.62
C ASP A 105 0.31 -4.85 7.47
N PHE A 106 1.60 -5.03 7.71
CA PHE A 106 2.11 -6.19 8.43
C PHE A 106 1.42 -6.46 9.79
N PRO A 107 1.21 -5.48 10.70
CA PRO A 107 0.50 -5.69 11.96
C PRO A 107 -1.04 -5.60 11.84
N PHE A 108 -1.57 -5.11 10.71
CA PHE A 108 -3.00 -4.80 10.56
C PHE A 108 -3.74 -5.65 9.54
N HIS A 109 -3.11 -6.74 9.04
CA HIS A 109 -3.74 -7.80 8.29
C HIS A 109 -3.82 -9.09 9.12
N THR A 110 -4.95 -9.79 9.02
CA THR A 110 -5.18 -11.05 9.74
C THR A 110 -4.84 -12.26 8.88
N ALA A 111 -4.64 -13.42 9.48
CA ALA A 111 -4.42 -14.67 8.77
C ALA A 111 -5.56 -15.02 7.80
N GLU A 112 -6.79 -14.61 8.13
CA GLU A 112 -7.97 -14.83 7.29
C GLU A 112 -8.07 -13.86 6.11
N PHE A 113 -7.39 -12.71 6.18
CA PHE A 113 -7.46 -11.66 5.16
C PHE A 113 -6.07 -11.16 4.77
N PHE A 114 -5.46 -11.84 3.81
CA PHE A 114 -4.20 -11.45 3.16
C PHE A 114 -3.07 -11.08 4.13
N PRO A 115 -2.59 -12.02 4.96
CA PRO A 115 -1.47 -11.75 5.85
C PRO A 115 -0.22 -11.39 5.04
N THR A 116 0.41 -10.26 5.42
CA THR A 116 1.49 -9.64 4.64
C THR A 116 2.77 -10.49 4.63
N PRO A 117 3.29 -10.92 3.47
CA PRO A 117 4.48 -11.76 3.33
C PRO A 117 5.75 -10.92 3.34
N ILE A 118 6.07 -10.29 4.48
CA ILE A 118 7.05 -9.22 4.59
C ILE A 118 8.45 -9.57 4.07
N LEU A 119 8.88 -10.84 4.22
CA LEU A 119 10.22 -11.31 3.83
C LEU A 119 10.23 -12.14 2.53
N TRP A 120 9.12 -12.26 1.84
CA TRP A 120 9.07 -13.02 0.58
C TRP A 120 10.06 -12.43 -0.46
N PRO A 121 10.77 -13.18 -1.31
CA PRO A 121 10.76 -14.64 -1.43
C PRO A 121 11.78 -15.36 -0.51
N LEU A 122 12.48 -14.65 0.36
CA LEU A 122 13.53 -15.24 1.21
C LEU A 122 12.93 -16.16 2.28
N TYR A 123 11.84 -15.69 2.90
CA TYR A 123 11.07 -16.43 3.91
C TYR A 123 9.59 -16.11 3.78
N ASP A 124 8.73 -17.13 3.89
CA ASP A 124 7.28 -16.94 3.94
C ASP A 124 6.82 -16.75 5.40
N VAL A 125 7.18 -15.59 5.96
CA VAL A 125 6.74 -15.17 7.30
C VAL A 125 5.51 -14.30 7.16
N ARG A 126 4.40 -14.76 7.72
CA ARG A 126 3.11 -14.06 7.74
C ARG A 126 2.66 -13.93 9.18
N PHE A 127 2.30 -12.73 9.58
CA PHE A 127 1.86 -12.41 10.93
C PHE A 127 0.33 -12.33 10.97
N ASP A 128 -0.27 -12.97 11.96
CA ASP A 128 -1.70 -12.82 12.24
C ASP A 128 -1.91 -11.57 13.10
N GLY A 129 -2.16 -10.47 12.43
CA GLY A 129 -2.30 -9.16 13.06
C GLY A 129 -3.71 -8.87 13.52
N VAL A 130 -3.97 -7.58 13.81
CA VAL A 130 -5.30 -7.07 14.15
C VAL A 130 -5.93 -6.47 12.89
N SER A 131 -7.18 -6.82 12.59
CA SER A 131 -7.85 -6.25 11.42
C SER A 131 -7.84 -4.72 11.45
N TRP A 132 -7.39 -4.10 10.34
CA TRP A 132 -7.40 -2.65 10.16
C TRP A 132 -8.81 -2.03 10.28
N SER A 133 -9.86 -2.81 10.06
CA SER A 133 -11.27 -2.37 10.18
C SER A 133 -11.77 -2.29 11.62
N THR A 134 -10.98 -2.74 12.61
CA THR A 134 -11.35 -2.57 14.01
C THR A 134 -11.41 -1.08 14.36
N PRO A 135 -12.43 -0.63 15.15
CA PRO A 135 -12.63 0.78 15.44
C PRO A 135 -11.37 1.47 15.98
N LEU A 136 -10.64 0.80 16.90
CA LEU A 136 -9.43 1.37 17.50
C LEU A 136 -8.35 1.64 16.46
N VAL A 137 -8.08 0.68 15.57
CA VAL A 137 -7.07 0.83 14.51
C VAL A 137 -7.52 1.89 13.49
N TRP A 138 -8.78 1.83 13.07
CA TRP A 138 -9.32 2.75 12.06
C TRP A 138 -9.31 4.20 12.53
N PHE A 139 -9.82 4.51 13.74
CA PHE A 139 -9.81 5.87 14.29
C PHE A 139 -8.40 6.36 14.58
N SER A 140 -7.49 5.50 15.07
CA SER A 140 -6.08 5.85 15.28
C SER A 140 -5.39 6.20 13.96
N ASN A 141 -5.67 5.45 12.89
CA ASN A 141 -5.16 5.73 11.56
C ASN A 141 -5.63 7.10 11.04
N ILE A 142 -6.92 7.39 11.11
CA ILE A 142 -7.46 8.70 10.69
C ILE A 142 -6.87 9.83 11.53
N GLY A 143 -6.82 9.66 12.86
CA GLY A 143 -6.21 10.64 13.76
C GLY A 143 -4.75 10.92 13.42
N GLY A 144 -3.97 9.86 13.11
CA GLY A 144 -2.58 9.97 12.68
C GLY A 144 -2.43 10.73 11.35
N ILE A 145 -3.28 10.45 10.37
CA ILE A 145 -3.28 11.17 9.07
C ILE A 145 -3.59 12.65 9.29
N ILE A 146 -4.66 12.98 10.04
CA ILE A 146 -5.02 14.36 10.34
C ILE A 146 -3.85 15.09 11.02
N PHE A 147 -3.26 14.47 12.06
CA PHE A 147 -2.12 15.02 12.77
C PHE A 147 -0.93 15.28 11.84
N LEU A 148 -0.59 14.33 10.96
CA LEU A 148 0.50 14.47 9.98
C LEU A 148 0.27 15.67 9.06
N TYR A 149 -0.93 15.83 8.52
CA TYR A 149 -1.24 16.94 7.59
C TYR A 149 -1.29 18.29 8.30
N LEU A 150 -1.83 18.37 9.52
CA LEU A 150 -1.77 19.57 10.34
C LEU A 150 -0.33 19.96 10.66
N TYR A 151 0.51 19.01 11.07
CA TYR A 151 1.93 19.25 11.29
C TYR A 151 2.63 19.80 10.04
N ARG A 152 2.39 19.20 8.87
CA ARG A 152 2.94 19.68 7.60
C ARG A 152 2.46 21.08 7.23
N PHE A 153 1.19 21.37 7.44
CA PHE A 153 0.62 22.70 7.18
C PHE A 153 1.28 23.76 8.06
N ILE A 154 1.40 23.53 9.37
CA ILE A 154 2.03 24.45 10.31
C ILE A 154 3.51 24.68 9.95
N LYS A 155 4.24 23.60 9.63
CA LYS A 155 5.65 23.67 9.26
C LYS A 155 5.88 24.47 8.00
N ASN A 156 5.07 24.27 6.95
CA ASN A 156 5.18 25.03 5.70
C ASN A 156 4.89 26.51 5.91
N LYS A 157 3.91 26.85 6.78
CA LYS A 157 3.58 28.25 7.09
C LYS A 157 4.73 29.01 7.81
N LYS A 158 5.58 28.30 8.55
CA LYS A 158 6.74 28.90 9.23
C LYS A 158 7.96 29.06 8.33
N SER A 159 7.97 28.41 7.17
CA SER A 159 9.10 28.42 6.22
C SER A 159 8.94 29.44 5.10
N ASN A 160 7.75 30.03 4.96
CA ASN A 160 7.43 31.17 4.09
C ASN A 160 7.36 32.48 4.92
#